data_b4a852893e89d3d4fc9c285d1969ee2e
#
_entry.id   b4a852893e89d3d4fc9c285d1969ee2e
#
_cell.length_a   1.000
_cell.length_b   1.000
_cell.length_c   1.000
_cell.angle_alpha   90.00
_cell.angle_beta   90.00
_cell.angle_gamma   90.00
#
_symmetry.space_group_name_H-M   'P 1'
#
loop_
_entity.id
_entity.type
_entity.pdbx_description
1 polymer ?
#
loop_
_entity_poly.entity_id
_entity_poly.type
_entity_poly.pdbx_seq_one_letter_code
_entity_poly.pdbx_strand_id
1 'polypeptide(L)'
;MFAPTVLQLINQIKPQTLTDYGAGKQRLNLRLQELNAPKYTYQPFDPAFPEYGEAKEAELVVCIDVLEHIEPDFLNNVLEDLKRVTRRLGFFTVHTGPAKKKLSDGRNAHIIQKPQDWWVDILARYFEILEIQPAPNGFVAVVTWLGQSQQNNI
;
A
#
# COMPACT_ATOMS: atom_id res chain seq x y z
N MET A 1 -2.19 1.42 13.53
CA MET A 1 -3.33 2.31 13.24
C MET A 1 -4.28 1.71 12.20
N PHE A 2 -3.76 1.20 11.10
CA PHE A 2 -4.62 0.69 10.01
C PHE A 2 -4.97 -0.80 10.13
N ALA A 3 -4.40 -1.52 11.07
CA ALA A 3 -4.64 -2.96 11.22
C ALA A 3 -6.13 -3.32 11.33
N PRO A 4 -6.97 -2.60 12.10
CA PRO A 4 -8.39 -2.93 12.14
C PRO A 4 -9.09 -2.81 10.79
N THR A 5 -8.75 -1.80 9.99
CA THR A 5 -9.32 -1.59 8.66
C THR A 5 -8.85 -2.68 7.69
N VAL A 6 -7.57 -3.03 7.74
CA VAL A 6 -7.02 -4.13 6.94
C VAL A 6 -7.69 -5.44 7.33
N LEU A 7 -7.92 -5.67 8.63
CA LEU A 7 -8.62 -6.86 9.11
C LEU A 7 -10.04 -6.96 8.52
N GLN A 8 -10.75 -5.83 8.43
CA GLN A 8 -12.08 -5.83 7.80
C GLN A 8 -12.01 -6.30 6.34
N LEU A 9 -11.03 -5.83 5.58
CA LEU A 9 -10.81 -6.29 4.21
C LEU A 9 -10.48 -7.78 4.16
N ILE A 10 -9.61 -8.26 5.04
CA ILE A 10 -9.25 -9.68 5.11
C ILE A 10 -10.51 -10.52 5.38
N ASN A 11 -11.37 -10.08 6.28
CA ASN A 11 -12.60 -10.79 6.58
C ASN A 11 -13.59 -10.80 5.41
N GLN A 12 -13.60 -9.74 4.62
CA GLN A 12 -14.48 -9.62 3.46
C GLN A 12 -14.03 -10.47 2.27
N ILE A 13 -12.74 -10.41 1.94
CA ILE A 13 -12.24 -11.07 0.72
C ILE A 13 -11.54 -12.39 0.97
N LYS A 14 -11.16 -12.67 2.22
CA LYS A 14 -10.48 -13.90 2.64
C LYS A 14 -9.31 -14.25 1.72
N PRO A 15 -8.30 -13.37 1.59
CA PRO A 15 -7.20 -13.60 0.68
C PRO A 15 -6.35 -14.78 1.14
N GLN A 16 -5.83 -15.55 0.19
CA GLN A 16 -4.85 -16.59 0.49
C GLN A 16 -3.47 -16.03 0.73
N THR A 17 -3.15 -14.91 0.07
CA THR A 17 -1.84 -14.26 0.15
C THR A 17 -1.99 -12.78 0.45
N LEU A 18 -1.07 -12.26 1.25
CA LEU A 18 -0.98 -10.85 1.59
C LEU A 18 0.47 -10.38 1.43
N THR A 19 0.70 -9.44 0.54
CA THR A 19 2.00 -8.78 0.40
C THR A 19 1.98 -7.47 1.16
N ASP A 20 2.92 -7.32 2.08
CA ASP A 20 3.13 -6.10 2.87
C ASP A 20 4.28 -5.32 2.23
N TYR A 21 3.93 -4.37 1.39
CA TYR A 21 4.86 -3.59 0.60
C TYR A 21 5.35 -2.40 1.42
N GLY A 22 6.59 -2.45 1.85
CA GLY A 22 7.13 -1.52 2.85
C GLY A 22 6.94 -2.06 4.26
N ALA A 23 7.17 -3.36 4.45
CA ALA A 23 6.83 -4.09 5.67
C ALA A 23 7.64 -3.64 6.91
N GLY A 24 8.82 -3.07 6.71
CA GLY A 24 9.67 -2.70 7.83
C GLY A 24 9.88 -3.86 8.79
N LYS A 25 9.58 -3.65 10.05
CA LYS A 25 9.71 -4.66 11.11
C LYS A 25 8.47 -5.55 11.25
N GLN A 26 7.60 -5.59 10.24
CA GLN A 26 6.41 -6.45 10.19
C GLN A 26 5.37 -6.17 11.30
N ARG A 27 5.29 -4.91 11.72
CA ARG A 27 4.37 -4.52 12.80
C ARG A 27 2.90 -4.73 12.44
N LEU A 28 2.56 -4.52 11.16
CA LEU A 28 1.19 -4.76 10.70
C LEU A 28 0.81 -6.23 10.91
N ASN A 29 1.66 -7.17 10.47
CA ASN A 29 1.37 -8.58 10.60
C ASN A 29 1.26 -9.02 12.05
N LEU A 30 2.16 -8.53 12.91
CA LEU A 30 2.08 -8.81 14.34
C LEU A 30 0.74 -8.34 14.91
N ARG A 31 0.29 -7.15 14.53
CA ARG A 31 -0.99 -6.62 15.02
C ARG A 31 -2.18 -7.40 14.48
N LEU A 32 -2.14 -7.81 13.22
CA LEU A 32 -3.19 -8.64 12.64
C LEU A 32 -3.31 -9.99 13.36
N GLN A 33 -2.18 -10.59 13.73
CA GLN A 33 -2.17 -11.83 14.49
C GLN A 33 -2.77 -11.63 15.89
N GLU A 34 -2.43 -10.53 16.57
CA GLU A 34 -3.02 -10.18 17.85
C GLU A 34 -4.55 -10.01 17.75
N LEU A 35 -5.04 -9.55 16.62
CA LEU A 35 -6.46 -9.38 16.34
C LEU A 35 -7.14 -10.65 15.81
N ASN A 36 -6.42 -11.77 15.80
CA ASN A 36 -6.91 -13.06 15.33
C ASN A 36 -7.39 -13.05 13.88
N ALA A 37 -6.62 -12.44 13.00
CA ALA A 37 -6.93 -12.43 11.57
C ALA A 37 -7.02 -13.87 11.02
N PRO A 38 -7.91 -14.13 10.04
CA PRO A 38 -7.93 -15.41 9.35
C PRO A 38 -6.57 -15.71 8.69
N LYS A 39 -6.30 -16.99 8.50
CA LYS A 39 -5.00 -17.46 8.00
C LYS A 39 -4.76 -17.01 6.56
N TYR A 40 -3.58 -16.50 6.30
CA TYR A 40 -3.08 -16.14 4.97
C TYR A 40 -1.57 -16.36 4.94
N THR A 41 -1.00 -16.46 3.74
CA THR A 41 0.45 -16.48 3.58
C THR A 41 0.93 -15.03 3.57
N TYR A 42 1.75 -14.65 4.56
CA TYR A 42 2.29 -13.31 4.69
C TYR A 42 3.60 -13.19 3.91
N GLN A 43 3.70 -12.16 3.06
CA GLN A 43 4.84 -11.93 2.17
C GLN A 43 5.37 -10.50 2.38
N PRO A 44 6.36 -10.31 3.29
CA PRO A 44 6.93 -8.99 3.49
C PRO A 44 7.85 -8.59 2.34
N PHE A 45 7.85 -7.31 2.01
CA PHE A 45 8.80 -6.71 1.10
C PHE A 45 9.20 -5.32 1.62
N ASP A 46 10.51 -5.05 1.63
CA ASP A 46 11.04 -3.72 1.97
C ASP A 46 12.47 -3.62 1.46
N PRO A 47 12.80 -2.58 0.65
CA PRO A 47 14.18 -2.42 0.17
C PRO A 47 15.21 -2.28 1.28
N ALA A 48 14.81 -1.81 2.46
CA ALA A 48 15.69 -1.69 3.62
C ALA A 48 15.96 -3.05 4.30
N PHE A 49 15.26 -4.10 3.90
CA PHE A 49 15.39 -5.46 4.43
C PHE A 49 15.61 -6.44 3.29
N PRO A 50 16.82 -6.48 2.70
CA PRO A 50 17.09 -7.33 1.52
C PRO A 50 16.78 -8.81 1.73
N GLU A 51 16.81 -9.28 2.98
CA GLU A 51 16.46 -10.66 3.34
C GLU A 51 15.03 -11.06 2.99
N TYR A 52 14.12 -10.10 2.84
CA TYR A 52 12.75 -10.40 2.42
C TYR A 52 12.66 -10.80 0.93
N GLY A 53 13.67 -10.44 0.14
CA GLY A 53 13.67 -10.71 -1.30
C GLY A 53 12.82 -9.72 -2.08
N GLU A 54 12.42 -10.14 -3.28
CA GLU A 54 11.59 -9.32 -4.17
C GLU A 54 10.14 -9.29 -3.70
N ALA A 55 9.41 -8.25 -4.12
CA ALA A 55 7.98 -8.17 -3.89
C ALA A 55 7.26 -9.27 -4.67
N LYS A 56 6.37 -10.00 -3.98
CA LYS A 56 5.65 -11.15 -4.55
C LYS A 56 4.20 -10.78 -4.83
N GLU A 57 3.64 -11.38 -5.86
CA GLU A 57 2.22 -11.23 -6.18
C GLU A 57 1.36 -11.75 -5.03
N ALA A 58 0.26 -11.05 -4.77
CA ALA A 58 -0.68 -11.43 -3.73
C ALA A 58 -2.11 -11.01 -4.08
N GLU A 59 -3.08 -11.70 -3.51
CA GLU A 59 -4.48 -11.33 -3.65
C GLU A 59 -4.78 -10.01 -2.94
N LEU A 60 -4.12 -9.75 -1.81
CA LEU A 60 -4.20 -8.46 -1.10
C LEU A 60 -2.80 -7.89 -0.95
N VAL A 61 -2.62 -6.67 -1.43
CA VAL A 61 -1.37 -5.93 -1.24
C VAL A 61 -1.65 -4.71 -0.37
N VAL A 62 -0.91 -4.58 0.72
CA VAL A 62 -0.98 -3.40 1.58
C VAL A 62 0.29 -2.59 1.41
N CYS A 63 0.14 -1.27 1.30
CA CYS A 63 1.24 -0.33 1.17
C CYS A 63 0.90 0.88 2.03
N ILE A 64 1.41 0.90 3.26
CA ILE A 64 0.97 1.84 4.29
C ILE A 64 2.07 2.87 4.53
N ASP A 65 1.77 4.13 4.18
CA ASP A 65 2.65 5.28 4.40
C ASP A 65 4.05 5.07 3.81
N VAL A 66 4.10 4.61 2.56
CA VAL A 66 5.34 4.34 1.82
C VAL A 66 5.56 5.34 0.69
N LEU A 67 4.52 5.63 -0.08
CA LEU A 67 4.64 6.35 -1.35
C LEU A 67 5.17 7.78 -1.18
N GLU A 68 4.80 8.43 -0.08
CA GLU A 68 5.27 9.79 0.22
C GLU A 68 6.78 9.86 0.52
N HIS A 69 7.40 8.72 0.82
CA HIS A 69 8.85 8.63 1.08
C HIS A 69 9.68 8.37 -0.16
N ILE A 70 9.04 8.11 -1.30
CA ILE A 70 9.75 7.71 -2.52
C ILE A 70 10.30 8.95 -3.23
N GLU A 71 11.53 8.85 -3.73
CA GLU A 71 12.08 9.88 -4.61
C GLU A 71 11.18 10.01 -5.85
N PRO A 72 10.82 11.25 -6.26
CA PRO A 72 9.90 11.43 -7.40
C PRO A 72 10.31 10.70 -8.67
N ASP A 73 11.61 10.62 -8.94
CA ASP A 73 12.13 9.94 -10.13
C ASP A 73 11.85 8.44 -10.13
N PHE A 74 11.61 7.85 -8.95
CA PHE A 74 11.37 6.41 -8.83
C PHE A 74 9.90 6.08 -8.55
N LEU A 75 9.03 7.09 -8.41
CA LEU A 75 7.63 6.85 -8.05
C LEU A 75 6.93 5.98 -9.09
N ASN A 76 7.14 6.26 -10.38
CA ASN A 76 6.52 5.46 -11.44
C ASN A 76 6.97 4.00 -11.39
N ASN A 77 8.25 3.76 -11.10
CA ASN A 77 8.77 2.39 -10.98
C ASN A 77 8.10 1.64 -9.82
N VAL A 78 7.91 2.32 -8.69
CA VAL A 78 7.24 1.72 -7.53
C VAL A 78 5.77 1.42 -7.85
N LEU A 79 5.07 2.34 -8.52
CA LEU A 79 3.66 2.14 -8.90
C LEU A 79 3.50 1.00 -9.91
N GLU A 80 4.42 0.87 -10.87
CA GLU A 80 4.45 -0.27 -11.79
C GLU A 80 4.67 -1.58 -11.03
N ASP A 81 5.56 -1.58 -10.04
CA ASP A 81 5.82 -2.77 -9.23
C ASP A 81 4.60 -3.15 -8.40
N LEU A 82 3.95 -2.17 -7.78
CA LEU A 82 2.69 -2.38 -7.05
C LEU A 82 1.60 -2.94 -7.97
N LYS A 83 1.50 -2.42 -9.19
CA LYS A 83 0.55 -2.93 -10.18
C LYS A 83 0.85 -4.40 -10.52
N ARG A 84 2.12 -4.73 -10.68
CA ARG A 84 2.56 -6.10 -10.99
C ARG A 84 2.14 -7.09 -9.90
N VAL A 85 2.26 -6.70 -8.63
CA VAL A 85 2.03 -7.62 -7.51
C VAL A 85 0.59 -7.65 -7.00
N THR A 86 -0.23 -6.63 -7.30
CA THR A 86 -1.61 -6.55 -6.83
C THR A 86 -2.51 -7.38 -7.74
N ARG A 87 -2.95 -8.55 -7.26
CA ARG A 87 -3.74 -9.48 -8.08
C ARG A 87 -5.25 -9.30 -7.94
N ARG A 88 -5.71 -8.81 -6.78
CA ARG A 88 -7.14 -8.61 -6.53
C ARG A 88 -7.42 -7.24 -5.93
N LEU A 89 -6.93 -6.96 -4.72
CA LEU A 89 -7.13 -5.67 -4.05
C LEU A 89 -5.82 -5.11 -3.53
N GLY A 90 -5.71 -3.78 -3.58
CA GLY A 90 -4.68 -3.03 -2.90
C GLY A 90 -5.28 -2.12 -1.84
N PHE A 91 -4.62 -2.02 -0.70
CA PHE A 91 -4.93 -1.09 0.37
C PHE A 91 -3.73 -0.17 0.54
N PHE A 92 -3.85 1.05 0.05
CA PHE A 92 -2.75 2.00 0.03
C PHE A 92 -3.09 3.21 0.88
N THR A 93 -2.20 3.58 1.80
CA THR A 93 -2.36 4.81 2.55
C THR A 93 -1.25 5.78 2.21
N VAL A 94 -1.57 7.06 2.18
CA VAL A 94 -0.62 8.14 1.91
C VAL A 94 -0.81 9.22 2.95
N HIS A 95 0.31 9.66 3.54
CA HIS A 95 0.34 10.83 4.39
C HIS A 95 0.65 12.05 3.50
N THR A 96 -0.25 13.02 3.46
CA THR A 96 -0.12 14.15 2.52
C THR A 96 0.65 15.34 3.09
N GLY A 97 0.87 15.38 4.39
CA GLY A 97 1.61 16.44 5.06
C GLY A 97 3.07 16.10 5.33
N PRO A 98 3.78 16.97 6.08
CA PRO A 98 5.18 16.72 6.40
C PRO A 98 5.36 15.65 7.46
N ALA A 99 6.50 14.95 7.42
CA ALA A 99 6.92 14.05 8.47
C ALA A 99 7.55 14.83 9.62
N LYS A 100 7.65 14.19 10.80
CA LYS A 100 8.40 14.73 11.92
C LYS A 100 9.90 14.60 11.70
N LYS A 101 10.35 13.60 10.95
CA LYS A 101 11.76 13.30 10.67
C LYS A 101 12.28 14.05 9.47
N LYS A 102 13.57 14.42 9.53
CA LYS A 102 14.33 14.91 8.39
C LYS A 102 15.35 13.86 7.97
N LEU A 103 15.66 13.84 6.67
CA LEU A 103 16.73 13.00 6.13
C LEU A 103 18.09 13.61 6.46
N SER A 104 19.15 12.81 6.30
CA SER A 104 20.52 13.27 6.55
C SER A 104 20.92 14.47 5.69
N ASP A 105 20.31 14.64 4.51
CA ASP A 105 20.54 15.76 3.59
C ASP A 105 19.70 17.01 3.93
N GLY A 106 18.92 16.98 5.00
CA GLY A 106 18.10 18.11 5.46
C GLY A 106 16.68 18.15 4.91
N ARG A 107 16.35 17.30 3.91
CA ARG A 107 14.97 17.25 3.38
C ARG A 107 14.03 16.60 4.38
N ASN A 108 12.74 16.96 4.32
CA ASN A 108 11.72 16.26 5.07
C ASN A 108 11.63 14.81 4.60
N ALA A 109 11.43 13.87 5.52
CA ALA A 109 11.33 12.44 5.18
C ALA A 109 10.14 12.13 4.25
N HIS A 110 9.06 12.93 4.30
CA HIS A 110 8.00 12.89 3.29
C HIS A 110 8.46 13.72 2.09
N ILE A 111 9.19 13.07 1.19
CA ILE A 111 9.81 13.74 0.03
C ILE A 111 8.74 14.29 -0.90
N ILE A 112 7.62 13.56 -1.07
CA ILE A 112 6.49 14.01 -1.88
C ILE A 112 5.39 14.50 -0.95
N GLN A 113 5.19 15.82 -0.93
CA GLN A 113 4.13 16.47 -0.15
C GLN A 113 3.13 17.08 -1.12
N LYS A 114 2.20 16.25 -1.61
CA LYS A 114 1.19 16.66 -2.56
C LYS A 114 -0.21 16.40 -2.00
N PRO A 115 -1.22 17.18 -2.44
CA PRO A 115 -2.58 16.98 -1.95
C PRO A 115 -3.18 15.66 -2.46
N GLN A 116 -4.27 15.24 -1.82
CA GLN A 116 -4.97 14.00 -2.17
C GLN A 116 -5.30 13.91 -3.67
N ASP A 117 -5.77 15.00 -4.27
CA ASP A 117 -6.17 15.00 -5.69
C ASP A 117 -5.00 14.62 -6.60
N TRP A 118 -3.82 15.11 -6.30
CA TRP A 118 -2.62 14.77 -7.07
C TRP A 118 -2.32 13.27 -6.98
N TRP A 119 -2.42 12.71 -5.79
CA TRP A 119 -2.19 11.28 -5.57
C TRP A 119 -3.25 10.42 -6.24
N VAL A 120 -4.52 10.81 -6.14
CA VAL A 120 -5.62 10.08 -6.78
C VAL A 120 -5.43 10.05 -8.30
N ASP A 121 -5.05 11.19 -8.90
CA ASP A 121 -4.80 11.25 -10.34
C ASP A 121 -3.67 10.31 -10.77
N ILE A 122 -2.58 10.26 -10.00
CA ILE A 122 -1.46 9.40 -10.35
C ILE A 122 -1.78 7.92 -10.13
N LEU A 123 -2.46 7.59 -9.03
CA LEU A 123 -2.89 6.20 -8.77
C LEU A 123 -3.85 5.69 -9.84
N ALA A 124 -4.74 6.56 -10.34
CA ALA A 124 -5.72 6.20 -11.36
C ALA A 124 -5.09 5.81 -12.71
N ARG A 125 -3.83 6.16 -12.93
CA ARG A 125 -3.09 5.74 -14.13
C ARG A 125 -2.70 4.26 -14.08
N TYR A 126 -2.61 3.69 -12.89
CA TYR A 126 -2.13 2.32 -12.66
C TYR A 126 -3.22 1.38 -12.15
N PHE A 127 -4.23 1.92 -11.48
CA PHE A 127 -5.26 1.13 -10.80
C PHE A 127 -6.65 1.70 -11.05
N GLU A 128 -7.64 0.84 -10.92
CA GLU A 128 -9.03 1.26 -10.75
C GLU A 128 -9.24 1.54 -9.27
N ILE A 129 -9.67 2.76 -8.95
CA ILE A 129 -9.88 3.18 -7.55
C ILE A 129 -11.30 2.82 -7.17
N LEU A 130 -11.46 1.92 -6.20
CA LEU A 130 -12.76 1.46 -5.73
C LEU A 130 -13.31 2.35 -4.63
N GLU A 131 -12.44 2.88 -3.77
CA GLU A 131 -12.84 3.67 -2.62
C GLU A 131 -11.72 4.58 -2.16
N ILE A 132 -12.08 5.79 -1.75
CA ILE A 132 -11.18 6.73 -1.08
C ILE A 132 -11.82 7.11 0.25
N GLN A 133 -11.05 6.96 1.33
CA GLN A 133 -11.49 7.34 2.67
C GLN A 133 -10.49 8.32 3.29
N PRO A 134 -10.98 9.32 4.04
CA PRO A 134 -10.06 10.19 4.78
C PRO A 134 -9.38 9.40 5.90
N ALA A 135 -8.16 9.79 6.21
CA ALA A 135 -7.40 9.26 7.34
C ALA A 135 -6.73 10.44 8.03
N PRO A 136 -6.31 10.29 9.30
CA PRO A 136 -5.53 11.35 9.94
C PRO A 136 -4.30 11.69 9.10
N ASN A 137 -4.17 12.96 8.72
CA ASN A 137 -3.05 13.49 7.94
C ASN A 137 -2.94 12.97 6.50
N GLY A 138 -3.96 12.33 5.96
CA GLY A 138 -3.89 11.80 4.61
C GLY A 138 -5.16 11.07 4.19
N PHE A 139 -4.99 9.97 3.46
CA PHE A 139 -6.12 9.20 2.95
C PHE A 139 -5.77 7.72 2.76
N VAL A 140 -6.82 6.93 2.60
CA VAL A 140 -6.74 5.51 2.23
C VAL A 140 -7.36 5.35 0.85
N ALA A 141 -6.69 4.62 -0.02
CA ALA A 141 -7.23 4.19 -1.31
C ALA A 141 -7.34 2.67 -1.34
N VAL A 142 -8.54 2.17 -1.63
CA VAL A 142 -8.75 0.76 -1.94
C VAL A 142 -8.84 0.64 -3.45
N VAL A 143 -7.99 -0.18 -4.03
CA VAL A 143 -7.82 -0.25 -5.48
C VAL A 143 -7.87 -1.69 -5.98
N THR A 144 -8.15 -1.84 -7.27
CA THR A 144 -7.95 -3.10 -8.00
C THR A 144 -7.17 -2.77 -9.28
N TRP A 145 -6.69 -3.80 -9.99
CA TRP A 145 -5.93 -3.51 -11.19
C TRP A 145 -6.84 -2.98 -12.30
N LEU A 146 -6.28 -2.12 -13.11
CA LEU A 146 -7.02 -1.38 -14.14
C LEU A 146 -7.67 -2.34 -15.13
N GLY A 147 -8.98 -2.17 -15.37
CA GLY A 147 -9.74 -3.01 -16.28
C GLY A 147 -10.39 -4.24 -15.64
N GLN A 148 -10.26 -4.44 -14.32
CA GLN A 148 -10.86 -5.59 -13.62
C GLN A 148 -12.38 -5.67 -13.85
N SER A 149 -13.08 -4.53 -13.72
CA SER A 149 -14.53 -4.47 -13.90
C SER A 149 -14.95 -4.83 -15.32
N GLN A 150 -14.14 -4.51 -16.33
CA GLN A 150 -14.41 -4.84 -17.72
C GLN A 150 -14.26 -6.33 -18.00
N GLN A 151 -13.32 -6.99 -17.32
CA GLN A 151 -13.12 -8.44 -17.47
C GLN A 151 -14.26 -9.25 -16.89
N ASN A 152 -14.88 -8.76 -15.81
CA ASN A 152 -16.00 -9.44 -15.15
C ASN A 152 -17.31 -9.34 -15.95
N ASN A 153 -17.36 -8.49 -16.98
CA ASN A 153 -18.53 -8.28 -17.82
C ASN A 153 -18.48 -9.08 -19.14
N ILE A 154 -17.45 -9.89 -19.32
CA ILE A 154 -17.32 -10.81 -20.44
C ILE A 154 -17.77 -12.20 -19.97
#